data_afe08fcb6b4a91fdcc200088ae97e9a9
#
_entry.id   afe08fcb6b4a91fdcc200088ae97e9a9
#
_cell.length_a   1.000
_cell.length_b   1.000
_cell.length_c   1.000
_cell.angle_alpha   90.00
_cell.angle_beta   90.00
_cell.angle_gamma   90.00
#
_symmetry.space_group_name_H-M   'P 1'
#
loop_
_entity.id
_entity.type
_entity.pdbx_description
1 polymer ?
#
loop_
_entity_poly.entity_id
_entity_poly.type
_entity_poly.pdbx_seq_one_letter_code
_entity_poly.pdbx_strand_id
1 'polypeptide(L)'
;MEFRRARRPEQVAARRVSILDTAEAMLAEASLTDISLRELSCRVGLAKSNVLRYFDSREAVFLGVLDRRWAAWLDDAEAAVRSVDAEPVPYGRAIAIGTALADSLRRHPLLCELVASMAGVLERNIGLDTAREVKARVTDHTARLADLVRTELPQLDEPSATRFARSVLVVVAGLWPHAHPTDEVARAAAELGLPPAAEVFATDLREALVDQLIGLVVRSS
;
A
#
# COMPACT_ATOMS: atom_id res chain seq x y z
N MET A 1 10.16 -41.57 -20.56
CA MET A 1 10.06 -41.11 -19.15
C MET A 1 10.84 -39.82 -19.03
N GLU A 2 10.16 -38.68 -19.10
CA GLU A 2 10.79 -37.37 -18.95
C GLU A 2 10.96 -37.08 -17.46
N PHE A 3 12.19 -37.00 -17.00
CA PHE A 3 12.54 -36.55 -15.65
C PHE A 3 12.14 -35.07 -15.52
N ARG A 4 11.00 -34.80 -14.93
CA ARG A 4 10.66 -33.50 -14.37
C ARG A 4 11.71 -33.18 -13.31
N ARG A 5 12.74 -32.36 -13.64
CA ARG A 5 13.67 -31.81 -12.65
C ARG A 5 12.84 -31.07 -11.59
N ALA A 6 12.75 -31.67 -10.41
CA ALA A 6 12.22 -30.99 -9.23
C ALA A 6 13.06 -29.72 -9.04
N ARG A 7 12.48 -28.54 -9.33
CA ARG A 7 13.15 -27.27 -9.05
C ARG A 7 13.32 -27.17 -7.54
N ARG A 8 14.55 -26.89 -7.10
CA ARG A 8 14.81 -26.67 -5.67
C ARG A 8 13.94 -25.48 -5.21
N PRO A 9 13.30 -25.54 -4.03
CA PRO A 9 12.43 -24.45 -3.50
C PRO A 9 13.10 -23.07 -3.57
N GLU A 10 14.40 -23.00 -3.30
CA GLU A 10 15.23 -21.80 -3.40
C GLU A 10 15.24 -21.18 -4.82
N GLN A 11 15.29 -22.01 -5.86
CA GLN A 11 15.25 -21.54 -7.25
C GLN A 11 13.88 -20.97 -7.62
N VAL A 12 12.80 -21.52 -7.05
CA VAL A 12 11.45 -21.02 -7.24
C VAL A 12 11.31 -19.67 -6.54
N ALA A 13 11.77 -19.54 -5.29
CA ALA A 13 11.75 -18.30 -4.54
C ALA A 13 12.57 -17.20 -5.23
N ALA A 14 13.82 -17.50 -5.65
CA ALA A 14 14.65 -16.53 -6.37
C ALA A 14 14.00 -16.05 -7.68
N ARG A 15 13.30 -16.94 -8.39
CA ARG A 15 12.61 -16.57 -9.62
C ARG A 15 11.39 -15.68 -9.35
N ARG A 16 10.61 -15.97 -8.29
CA ARG A 16 9.51 -15.10 -7.86
C ARG A 16 10.02 -13.70 -7.52
N VAL A 17 11.11 -13.59 -6.78
CA VAL A 17 11.76 -12.31 -6.46
C VAL A 17 12.14 -11.57 -7.74
N SER A 18 12.85 -12.20 -8.69
CA SER A 18 13.24 -11.58 -9.96
C SER A 18 12.05 -11.05 -10.78
N ILE A 19 10.90 -11.77 -10.77
CA ILE A 19 9.68 -11.31 -11.46
C ILE A 19 9.12 -10.07 -10.75
N LEU A 20 9.06 -10.07 -9.42
CA LEU A 20 8.57 -8.93 -8.64
C LEU A 20 9.47 -7.70 -8.81
N ASP A 21 10.80 -7.87 -8.79
CA ASP A 21 11.76 -6.77 -8.99
C ASP A 21 11.59 -6.12 -10.37
N THR A 22 11.39 -6.95 -11.40
CA THR A 22 11.13 -6.45 -12.75
C THR A 22 9.80 -5.71 -12.83
N ALA A 23 8.73 -6.26 -12.24
CA ALA A 23 7.41 -5.63 -12.23
C ALA A 23 7.45 -4.27 -11.52
N GLU A 24 8.16 -4.21 -10.41
CA GLU A 24 8.34 -2.99 -9.63
C GLU A 24 9.15 -1.92 -10.41
N ALA A 25 10.22 -2.31 -11.09
CA ALA A 25 10.96 -1.41 -11.97
C ALA A 25 10.10 -0.87 -13.12
N MET A 26 9.21 -1.70 -13.70
CA MET A 26 8.29 -1.26 -14.74
C MET A 26 7.26 -0.25 -14.23
N LEU A 27 6.78 -0.39 -12.99
CA LEU A 27 5.85 0.57 -12.36
C LEU A 27 6.49 1.94 -12.09
N ALA A 28 7.80 2.04 -12.07
CA ALA A 28 8.51 3.32 -12.03
C ALA A 28 8.55 4.05 -13.41
N GLU A 29 8.28 3.33 -14.50
CA GLU A 29 8.40 3.82 -15.87
C GLU A 29 7.03 3.99 -16.56
N ALA A 30 6.00 3.27 -16.13
CA ALA A 30 4.68 3.23 -16.78
C ALA A 30 3.57 2.99 -15.75
N SER A 31 2.34 3.41 -16.08
CA SER A 31 1.19 3.17 -15.23
C SER A 31 0.86 1.68 -15.13
N LEU A 32 0.24 1.28 -14.01
CA LEU A 32 -0.20 -0.10 -13.78
C LEU A 32 -1.05 -0.66 -14.95
N THR A 33 -1.91 0.18 -15.54
CA THR A 33 -2.81 -0.22 -16.63
C THR A 33 -2.09 -0.49 -17.94
N ASP A 34 -0.97 0.15 -18.18
CA ASP A 34 -0.22 0.08 -19.44
C ASP A 34 0.73 -1.12 -19.48
N ILE A 35 1.10 -1.69 -18.33
CA ILE A 35 2.00 -2.83 -18.28
C ILE A 35 1.24 -4.13 -18.54
N SER A 36 1.47 -4.73 -19.71
CA SER A 36 0.90 -6.03 -20.04
C SER A 36 1.73 -7.21 -19.51
N LEU A 37 1.09 -8.37 -19.32
CA LEU A 37 1.82 -9.60 -18.99
C LEU A 37 2.85 -9.99 -20.06
N ARG A 38 2.63 -9.62 -21.31
CA ARG A 38 3.57 -9.86 -22.40
C ARG A 38 4.85 -9.03 -22.23
N GLU A 39 4.71 -7.76 -21.95
CA GLU A 39 5.84 -6.85 -21.70
C GLU A 39 6.63 -7.27 -20.47
N LEU A 40 5.93 -7.56 -19.36
CA LEU A 40 6.56 -8.08 -18.14
C LEU A 40 7.36 -9.37 -18.43
N SER A 41 6.77 -10.31 -19.16
CA SER A 41 7.43 -11.57 -19.52
C SER A 41 8.67 -11.33 -20.37
N CYS A 42 8.59 -10.42 -21.35
CA CYS A 42 9.71 -10.03 -22.20
C CYS A 42 10.86 -9.43 -21.36
N ARG A 43 10.52 -8.51 -20.46
CA ARG A 43 11.50 -7.80 -19.61
C ARG A 43 12.19 -8.72 -18.61
N VAL A 44 11.46 -9.69 -18.07
CA VAL A 44 12.01 -10.76 -17.19
C VAL A 44 12.87 -11.76 -17.97
N GLY A 45 12.77 -11.79 -19.30
CA GLY A 45 13.45 -12.80 -20.15
C GLY A 45 12.81 -14.19 -20.05
N LEU A 46 11.50 -14.27 -19.83
CA LEU A 46 10.74 -15.51 -19.72
C LEU A 46 9.60 -15.56 -20.74
N ALA A 47 9.24 -16.78 -21.18
CA ALA A 47 7.97 -16.95 -21.88
C ALA A 47 6.79 -16.67 -20.92
N LYS A 48 5.68 -16.11 -21.45
CA LYS A 48 4.44 -15.83 -20.69
C LYS A 48 3.98 -17.03 -19.86
N SER A 49 3.99 -18.24 -20.45
CA SER A 49 3.63 -19.48 -19.76
C SER A 49 4.57 -19.82 -18.58
N ASN A 50 5.81 -19.35 -18.63
CA ASN A 50 6.74 -19.54 -17.52
C ASN A 50 6.47 -18.57 -16.37
N VAL A 51 6.08 -17.32 -16.65
CA VAL A 51 5.63 -16.37 -15.61
C VAL A 51 4.37 -16.90 -14.92
N LEU A 52 3.39 -17.38 -15.70
CA LEU A 52 2.14 -17.96 -15.20
C LEU A 52 2.32 -19.27 -14.36
N ARG A 53 3.51 -19.80 -14.29
CA ARG A 53 3.85 -20.91 -13.36
C ARG A 53 4.23 -20.44 -11.96
N TYR A 54 4.52 -19.15 -11.80
CA TYR A 54 4.89 -18.53 -10.52
C TYR A 54 3.78 -17.64 -9.97
N PHE A 55 2.98 -17.08 -10.86
CA PHE A 55 1.85 -16.20 -10.55
C PHE A 55 0.71 -16.52 -11.51
N ASP A 56 -0.48 -16.74 -11.00
CA ASP A 56 -1.64 -17.17 -11.81
C ASP A 56 -2.15 -16.10 -12.79
N SER A 57 -1.79 -14.85 -12.57
CA SER A 57 -2.16 -13.72 -13.44
C SER A 57 -1.14 -12.58 -13.37
N ARG A 58 -1.31 -11.57 -14.23
CA ARG A 58 -0.59 -10.30 -14.16
C ARG A 58 -0.87 -9.59 -12.84
N GLU A 59 -2.14 -9.57 -12.47
CA GLU A 59 -2.65 -8.96 -11.25
C GLU A 59 -2.02 -9.60 -10.02
N ALA A 60 -1.84 -10.92 -10.00
CA ALA A 60 -1.15 -11.63 -8.93
C ALA A 60 0.33 -11.19 -8.76
N VAL A 61 1.01 -10.84 -9.87
CA VAL A 61 2.36 -10.26 -9.77
C VAL A 61 2.32 -8.91 -9.06
N PHE A 62 1.43 -8.01 -9.47
CA PHE A 62 1.34 -6.68 -8.86
C PHE A 62 0.83 -6.70 -7.42
N LEU A 63 -0.04 -7.65 -7.07
CA LEU A 63 -0.41 -7.91 -5.67
C LEU A 63 0.80 -8.39 -4.84
N GLY A 64 1.70 -9.14 -5.43
CA GLY A 64 2.98 -9.48 -4.81
C GLY A 64 3.91 -8.27 -4.61
N VAL A 65 3.93 -7.32 -5.54
CA VAL A 65 4.64 -6.04 -5.38
C VAL A 65 3.99 -5.22 -4.26
N LEU A 66 2.66 -5.14 -4.23
CA LEU A 66 1.91 -4.47 -3.16
C LEU A 66 2.28 -5.02 -1.78
N ASP A 67 2.28 -6.34 -1.60
CA ASP A 67 2.65 -7.00 -0.33
C ASP A 67 4.05 -6.58 0.14
N ARG A 68 5.06 -6.59 -0.75
CA ARG A 68 6.42 -6.14 -0.45
C ARG A 68 6.50 -4.67 -0.06
N ARG A 69 5.81 -3.81 -0.82
CA ARG A 69 5.81 -2.36 -0.57
C ARG A 69 5.08 -2.01 0.73
N TRP A 70 4.03 -2.76 1.05
CA TRP A 70 3.32 -2.59 2.31
C TRP A 70 4.18 -3.00 3.51
N ALA A 71 4.88 -4.14 3.42
CA ALA A 71 5.81 -4.56 4.46
C ALA A 71 6.91 -3.52 4.69
N ALA A 72 7.53 -3.00 3.61
CA ALA A 72 8.56 -1.97 3.70
C ALA A 72 8.02 -0.66 4.31
N TRP A 73 6.80 -0.25 3.93
CA TRP A 73 6.18 0.92 4.55
C TRP A 73 5.91 0.71 6.05
N LEU A 74 5.49 -0.47 6.48
CA LEU A 74 5.28 -0.74 7.91
C LEU A 74 6.56 -0.65 8.73
N ASP A 75 7.72 -1.04 8.16
CA ASP A 75 9.02 -0.85 8.81
C ASP A 75 9.33 0.65 8.98
N ASP A 76 9.12 1.46 7.95
CA ASP A 76 9.32 2.91 8.00
C ASP A 76 8.30 3.62 8.90
N ALA A 77 7.04 3.18 8.89
CA ALA A 77 5.99 3.72 9.75
C ALA A 77 6.28 3.46 11.22
N GLU A 78 6.75 2.25 11.55
CA GLU A 78 7.15 1.87 12.91
C GLU A 78 8.31 2.75 13.41
N ALA A 79 9.33 2.95 12.57
CA ALA A 79 10.46 3.82 12.91
C ALA A 79 10.00 5.28 13.09
N ALA A 80 9.15 5.80 12.20
CA ALA A 80 8.62 7.16 12.27
C ALA A 80 7.78 7.39 13.54
N VAL A 81 6.85 6.49 13.83
CA VAL A 81 5.94 6.60 15.00
C VAL A 81 6.71 6.51 16.32
N ARG A 82 7.75 5.67 16.39
CA ARG A 82 8.58 5.56 17.60
C ARG A 82 9.52 6.74 17.82
N SER A 83 9.89 7.45 16.76
CA SER A 83 10.83 8.57 16.82
C SER A 83 10.18 9.93 17.05
N VAL A 84 8.84 10.03 16.93
CA VAL A 84 8.15 11.30 17.03
C VAL A 84 7.82 11.63 18.49
N ASP A 85 8.18 12.84 18.92
CA ASP A 85 7.76 13.40 20.20
C ASP A 85 6.34 13.97 20.12
N ALA A 86 5.61 13.87 21.22
CA ALA A 86 4.27 14.44 21.32
C ALA A 86 4.33 15.79 22.03
N GLU A 87 3.66 16.78 21.45
CA GLU A 87 3.44 18.06 22.13
C GLU A 87 2.61 17.87 23.41
N PRO A 88 2.86 18.63 24.48
CA PRO A 88 2.10 18.56 25.74
C PRO A 88 0.73 19.26 25.62
N VAL A 89 -0.06 18.86 24.63
CA VAL A 89 -1.42 19.34 24.34
C VAL A 89 -2.41 18.17 24.41
N PRO A 90 -3.72 18.44 24.59
CA PRO A 90 -4.72 17.38 24.51
C PRO A 90 -4.59 16.58 23.21
N TYR A 91 -4.59 15.25 23.32
CA TYR A 91 -4.41 14.33 22.19
C TYR A 91 -3.07 14.44 21.44
N GLY A 92 -2.06 15.13 22.01
CA GLY A 92 -0.77 15.37 21.34
C GLY A 92 -0.12 14.09 20.80
N ARG A 93 -0.21 12.95 21.52
CA ARG A 93 0.30 11.67 21.02
C ARG A 93 -0.46 11.15 19.80
N ALA A 94 -1.80 11.27 19.78
CA ALA A 94 -2.62 10.87 18.65
C ALA A 94 -2.33 11.75 17.40
N ILE A 95 -2.15 13.06 17.60
CA ILE A 95 -1.77 14.00 16.55
C ILE A 95 -0.40 13.63 15.98
N ALA A 96 0.59 13.40 16.83
CA ALA A 96 1.95 13.04 16.42
C ALA A 96 1.99 11.74 15.61
N ILE A 97 1.26 10.71 16.06
CA ILE A 97 1.18 9.42 15.36
C ILE A 97 0.47 9.58 14.00
N GLY A 98 -0.69 10.23 13.96
CA GLY A 98 -1.42 10.45 12.71
C GLY A 98 -0.59 11.20 11.68
N THR A 99 0.13 12.25 12.11
CA THR A 99 1.05 13.02 11.29
C THR A 99 2.21 12.17 10.78
N ALA A 100 2.87 11.41 11.67
CA ALA A 100 4.00 10.55 11.29
C ALA A 100 3.60 9.47 10.28
N LEU A 101 2.41 8.86 10.44
CA LEU A 101 1.86 7.89 9.50
C LEU A 101 1.56 8.54 8.13
N ALA A 102 0.93 9.70 8.11
CA ALA A 102 0.64 10.43 6.87
C ALA A 102 1.93 10.80 6.12
N ASP A 103 2.92 11.35 6.82
CA ASP A 103 4.22 11.71 6.24
C ASP A 103 5.00 10.48 5.77
N SER A 104 4.90 9.35 6.47
CA SER A 104 5.50 8.10 6.01
C SER A 104 4.86 7.61 4.71
N LEU A 105 3.52 7.60 4.59
CA LEU A 105 2.80 7.21 3.37
C LEU A 105 3.18 8.06 2.16
N ARG A 106 3.38 9.36 2.34
CA ARG A 106 3.81 10.27 1.26
C ARG A 106 5.18 9.90 0.67
N ARG A 107 6.04 9.23 1.43
CA ARG A 107 7.32 8.71 0.94
C ARG A 107 7.20 7.36 0.20
N HIS A 108 6.00 6.78 0.17
CA HIS A 108 5.72 5.51 -0.49
C HIS A 108 4.65 5.63 -1.60
N PRO A 109 4.89 6.47 -2.65
CA PRO A 109 3.89 6.75 -3.69
C PRO A 109 3.45 5.48 -4.42
N LEU A 110 4.35 4.55 -4.71
CA LEU A 110 4.00 3.29 -5.36
C LEU A 110 3.06 2.43 -4.50
N LEU A 111 3.23 2.41 -3.18
CA LEU A 111 2.27 1.74 -2.30
C LEU A 111 0.88 2.37 -2.42
N CYS A 112 0.80 3.71 -2.35
CA CYS A 112 -0.47 4.44 -2.45
C CYS A 112 -1.18 4.14 -3.78
N GLU A 113 -0.45 4.11 -4.89
CA GLU A 113 -0.99 3.78 -6.22
C GLU A 113 -1.53 2.36 -6.29
N LEU A 114 -0.77 1.38 -5.80
CA LEU A 114 -1.19 -0.02 -5.79
C LEU A 114 -2.40 -0.24 -4.87
N VAL A 115 -2.45 0.42 -3.72
CA VAL A 115 -3.61 0.41 -2.80
C VAL A 115 -4.84 1.00 -3.48
N ALA A 116 -4.71 2.13 -4.16
CA ALA A 116 -5.82 2.76 -4.89
C ALA A 116 -6.35 1.87 -6.03
N SER A 117 -5.47 1.09 -6.65
CA SER A 117 -5.82 0.18 -7.75
C SER A 117 -6.31 -1.20 -7.29
N MET A 118 -6.17 -1.55 -6.01
CA MET A 118 -6.38 -2.91 -5.50
C MET A 118 -7.77 -3.45 -5.81
N ALA A 119 -8.81 -2.81 -5.29
CA ALA A 119 -10.19 -3.30 -5.43
C ALA A 119 -10.73 -3.15 -6.86
N GLY A 120 -10.36 -2.08 -7.56
CA GLY A 120 -10.87 -1.77 -8.90
C GLY A 120 -10.22 -2.57 -10.02
N VAL A 121 -8.96 -2.94 -9.87
CA VAL A 121 -8.13 -3.52 -10.93
C VAL A 121 -7.53 -4.85 -10.51
N LEU A 122 -6.78 -4.90 -9.41
CA LEU A 122 -5.93 -6.04 -9.07
C LEU A 122 -6.70 -7.25 -8.57
N GLU A 123 -7.82 -7.08 -7.86
CA GLU A 123 -8.63 -8.19 -7.34
C GLU A 123 -9.59 -8.81 -8.38
N ARG A 124 -9.69 -8.26 -9.61
CA ARG A 124 -10.69 -8.73 -10.58
C ARG A 124 -10.32 -10.00 -11.34
N ASN A 125 -9.02 -10.24 -11.57
CA ASN A 125 -8.53 -11.32 -12.43
C ASN A 125 -7.56 -12.25 -11.70
N ILE A 126 -7.90 -12.64 -10.47
CA ILE A 126 -7.12 -13.57 -9.65
C ILE A 126 -7.94 -14.81 -9.30
N GLY A 127 -7.25 -15.94 -9.19
CA GLY A 127 -7.83 -17.18 -8.71
C GLY A 127 -8.13 -17.15 -7.21
N LEU A 128 -8.99 -18.09 -6.76
CA LEU A 128 -9.40 -18.16 -5.35
C LEU A 128 -8.21 -18.33 -4.38
N ASP A 129 -7.22 -19.12 -4.75
CA ASP A 129 -6.05 -19.38 -3.89
C ASP A 129 -5.20 -18.11 -3.74
N THR A 130 -4.93 -17.38 -4.84
CA THR A 130 -4.30 -16.06 -4.78
C THR A 130 -5.13 -15.07 -3.95
N ALA A 131 -6.44 -15.05 -4.10
CA ALA A 131 -7.31 -14.19 -3.30
C ALA A 131 -7.21 -14.50 -1.80
N ARG A 132 -7.13 -15.78 -1.41
CA ARG A 132 -6.92 -16.19 -0.03
C ARG A 132 -5.56 -15.73 0.51
N GLU A 133 -4.48 -15.92 -0.27
CA GLU A 133 -3.14 -15.46 0.09
C GLU A 133 -3.12 -13.95 0.30
N VAL A 134 -3.69 -13.19 -0.63
CA VAL A 134 -3.77 -11.72 -0.55
C VAL A 134 -4.54 -11.28 0.69
N LYS A 135 -5.72 -11.88 0.97
CA LYS A 135 -6.51 -11.53 2.16
C LYS A 135 -5.77 -11.87 3.46
N ALA A 136 -5.03 -12.97 3.52
CA ALA A 136 -4.20 -13.30 4.67
C ALA A 136 -3.12 -12.22 4.88
N ARG A 137 -2.38 -11.82 3.82
CA ARG A 137 -1.36 -10.77 3.90
C ARG A 137 -1.93 -9.42 4.32
N VAL A 138 -3.06 -9.02 3.74
CA VAL A 138 -3.77 -7.79 4.14
C VAL A 138 -4.15 -7.83 5.62
N THR A 139 -4.60 -8.98 6.12
CA THR A 139 -4.93 -9.16 7.54
C THR A 139 -3.68 -9.04 8.41
N ASP A 140 -2.57 -9.70 8.05
CA ASP A 140 -1.30 -9.64 8.78
C ASP A 140 -0.75 -8.21 8.85
N HIS A 141 -0.72 -7.49 7.73
CA HIS A 141 -0.27 -6.10 7.69
C HIS A 141 -1.17 -5.16 8.50
N THR A 142 -2.49 -5.37 8.44
CA THR A 142 -3.46 -4.60 9.23
C THR A 142 -3.27 -4.85 10.72
N ALA A 143 -3.06 -6.10 11.14
CA ALA A 143 -2.80 -6.45 12.53
C ALA A 143 -1.49 -5.79 13.02
N ARG A 144 -0.42 -5.83 12.22
CA ARG A 144 0.86 -5.19 12.55
C ARG A 144 0.70 -3.67 12.78
N LEU A 145 -0.04 -2.97 11.91
CA LEU A 145 -0.32 -1.54 12.10
C LEU A 145 -1.18 -1.27 13.32
N ALA A 146 -2.20 -2.10 13.57
CA ALA A 146 -3.06 -1.98 14.76
C ALA A 146 -2.25 -2.17 16.06
N ASP A 147 -1.35 -3.14 16.10
CA ASP A 147 -0.49 -3.40 17.25
C ASP A 147 0.49 -2.24 17.51
N LEU A 148 1.07 -1.66 16.44
CA LEU A 148 1.89 -0.45 16.54
C LEU A 148 1.10 0.69 17.18
N VAL A 149 -0.07 1.01 16.64
CA VAL A 149 -0.91 2.11 17.16
C VAL A 149 -1.36 1.86 18.59
N ARG A 150 -1.73 0.64 18.93
CA ARG A 150 -2.15 0.26 20.30
C ARG A 150 -1.00 0.34 21.30
N THR A 151 0.21 -0.01 20.88
CA THR A 151 1.41 0.14 21.73
C THR A 151 1.65 1.60 22.10
N GLU A 152 1.43 2.50 21.16
CA GLU A 152 1.68 3.93 21.33
C GLU A 152 0.49 4.73 21.90
N LEU A 153 -0.71 4.14 21.84
CA LEU A 153 -1.98 4.67 22.39
C LEU A 153 -2.67 3.56 23.21
N PRO A 154 -2.17 3.24 24.43
CA PRO A 154 -2.67 2.12 25.23
C PRO A 154 -4.15 2.23 25.65
N GLN A 155 -4.75 3.41 25.54
CA GLN A 155 -6.17 3.63 25.78
C GLN A 155 -7.06 3.08 24.66
N LEU A 156 -6.52 2.76 23.48
CA LEU A 156 -7.29 2.14 22.41
C LEU A 156 -7.41 0.63 22.63
N ASP A 157 -8.64 0.13 22.54
CA ASP A 157 -8.89 -1.30 22.49
C ASP A 157 -8.48 -1.90 21.12
N GLU A 158 -8.32 -3.21 21.07
CA GLU A 158 -7.94 -3.93 19.85
C GLU A 158 -8.93 -3.69 18.69
N PRO A 159 -10.28 -3.73 18.87
CA PRO A 159 -11.23 -3.44 17.80
C PRO A 159 -11.08 -2.03 17.24
N SER A 160 -10.81 -1.02 18.06
CA SER A 160 -10.63 0.37 17.63
C SER A 160 -9.32 0.55 16.86
N ALA A 161 -8.22 -0.01 17.35
CA ALA A 161 -6.94 0.03 16.65
C ALA A 161 -7.00 -0.72 15.29
N THR A 162 -7.66 -1.87 15.24
CA THR A 162 -7.88 -2.62 13.98
C THR A 162 -8.74 -1.82 13.00
N ARG A 163 -9.78 -1.13 13.48
CA ARG A 163 -10.63 -0.27 12.64
C ARG A 163 -9.82 0.89 12.07
N PHE A 164 -8.99 1.52 12.88
CA PHE A 164 -8.08 2.57 12.40
C PHE A 164 -7.14 2.02 11.32
N ALA A 165 -6.43 0.93 11.60
CA ALA A 165 -5.48 0.33 10.66
C ALA A 165 -6.12 -0.02 9.30
N ARG A 166 -7.35 -0.53 9.31
CA ARG A 166 -8.12 -0.77 8.07
C ARG A 166 -8.50 0.51 7.36
N SER A 167 -8.86 1.56 8.09
CA SER A 167 -9.30 2.82 7.51
C SER A 167 -8.16 3.59 6.83
N VAL A 168 -6.91 3.44 7.28
CA VAL A 168 -5.75 4.07 6.64
C VAL A 168 -5.70 3.76 5.15
N LEU A 169 -5.90 2.51 4.76
CA LEU A 169 -5.89 2.11 3.35
C LEU A 169 -7.09 2.62 2.57
N VAL A 170 -8.26 2.68 3.22
CA VAL A 170 -9.47 3.23 2.59
C VAL A 170 -9.30 4.72 2.31
N VAL A 171 -8.69 5.45 3.25
CA VAL A 171 -8.38 6.89 3.08
C VAL A 171 -7.38 7.07 1.94
N VAL A 172 -6.28 6.30 1.93
CA VAL A 172 -5.30 6.36 0.83
C VAL A 172 -5.95 6.02 -0.51
N ALA A 173 -6.73 4.93 -0.58
CA ALA A 173 -7.40 4.52 -1.83
C ALA A 173 -8.37 5.58 -2.36
N GLY A 174 -9.04 6.31 -1.47
CA GLY A 174 -9.94 7.40 -1.83
C GLY A 174 -9.23 8.68 -2.26
N LEU A 175 -8.17 9.07 -1.56
CA LEU A 175 -7.49 10.33 -1.80
C LEU A 175 -6.46 10.28 -2.93
N TRP A 176 -5.75 9.15 -3.10
CA TRP A 176 -4.64 9.03 -4.04
C TRP A 176 -5.00 9.36 -5.50
N PRO A 177 -6.13 8.90 -6.08
CA PRO A 177 -6.50 9.26 -7.45
C PRO A 177 -6.66 10.77 -7.66
N HIS A 178 -7.08 11.50 -6.64
CA HIS A 178 -7.25 12.96 -6.70
C HIS A 178 -5.92 13.72 -6.60
N ALA A 179 -4.85 13.08 -6.10
CA ALA A 179 -3.51 13.67 -6.05
C ALA A 179 -2.83 13.71 -7.42
N HIS A 180 -3.32 12.91 -8.39
CA HIS A 180 -2.75 12.75 -9.73
C HIS A 180 -3.80 13.02 -10.81
N PRO A 181 -4.33 14.26 -10.91
CA PRO A 181 -5.28 14.61 -11.95
C PRO A 181 -4.64 14.59 -13.34
N THR A 182 -5.46 14.52 -14.39
CA THR A 182 -4.97 14.75 -15.77
C THR A 182 -4.48 16.19 -15.92
N ASP A 183 -3.65 16.43 -16.95
CA ASP A 183 -3.10 17.77 -17.24
C ASP A 183 -4.19 18.84 -17.43
N GLU A 184 -5.32 18.47 -18.05
CA GLU A 184 -6.46 19.38 -18.24
C GLU A 184 -7.11 19.74 -16.91
N VAL A 185 -7.31 18.76 -16.02
CA VAL A 185 -7.91 19.00 -14.69
C VAL A 185 -6.96 19.80 -13.82
N ALA A 186 -5.66 19.51 -13.85
CA ALA A 186 -4.65 20.28 -13.12
C ALA A 186 -4.60 21.76 -13.59
N ARG A 187 -4.68 21.98 -14.91
CA ARG A 187 -4.71 23.32 -15.50
C ARG A 187 -5.96 24.10 -15.08
N ALA A 188 -7.13 23.47 -15.18
CA ALA A 188 -8.39 24.07 -14.77
C ALA A 188 -8.39 24.45 -13.29
N ALA A 189 -7.83 23.62 -12.43
CA ALA A 189 -7.67 23.91 -11.00
C ALA A 189 -6.76 25.13 -10.77
N ALA A 190 -5.65 25.22 -11.48
CA ALA A 190 -4.73 26.34 -11.40
C ALA A 190 -5.36 27.66 -11.87
N GLU A 191 -6.15 27.64 -12.96
CA GLU A 191 -6.90 28.81 -13.45
C GLU A 191 -7.95 29.31 -12.44
N LEU A 192 -8.49 28.41 -11.62
CA LEU A 192 -9.42 28.73 -10.54
C LEU A 192 -8.72 29.13 -9.23
N GLY A 193 -7.39 29.15 -9.20
CA GLY A 193 -6.61 29.47 -8.00
C GLY A 193 -6.69 28.40 -6.89
N LEU A 194 -7.02 27.15 -7.25
CA LEU A 194 -7.04 26.04 -6.29
C LEU A 194 -5.62 25.59 -5.96
N PRO A 195 -5.38 25.06 -4.74
CA PRO A 195 -4.06 24.56 -4.37
C PRO A 195 -3.66 23.35 -5.21
N PRO A 196 -2.34 23.07 -5.36
CA PRO A 196 -1.86 21.89 -6.06
C PRO A 196 -2.42 20.59 -5.45
N ALA A 197 -2.82 19.65 -6.29
CA ALA A 197 -3.46 18.39 -5.87
C ALA A 197 -2.60 17.58 -4.87
N ALA A 198 -1.26 17.61 -5.02
CA ALA A 198 -0.33 16.95 -4.10
C ALA A 198 -0.31 17.58 -2.69
N GLU A 199 -0.54 18.90 -2.59
CA GLU A 199 -0.64 19.61 -1.30
C GLU A 199 -1.97 19.30 -0.62
N VAL A 200 -3.07 19.27 -1.39
CA VAL A 200 -4.39 18.85 -0.90
C VAL A 200 -4.31 17.43 -0.35
N PHE A 201 -3.74 16.50 -1.13
CA PHE A 201 -3.57 15.12 -0.68
C PHE A 201 -2.78 15.03 0.64
N ALA A 202 -1.66 15.77 0.74
CA ALA A 202 -0.83 15.76 1.94
C ALA A 202 -1.59 16.25 3.18
N THR A 203 -2.39 17.31 3.01
CA THR A 203 -3.18 17.90 4.09
C THR A 203 -4.33 16.97 4.47
N ASP A 204 -5.13 16.54 3.50
CA ASP A 204 -6.32 15.73 3.74
C ASP A 204 -5.98 14.36 4.33
N LEU A 205 -4.89 13.75 3.87
CA LEU A 205 -4.41 12.49 4.45
C LEU A 205 -4.04 12.66 5.92
N ARG A 206 -3.27 13.71 6.25
CA ARG A 206 -2.86 13.98 7.63
C ARG A 206 -4.09 14.25 8.51
N GLU A 207 -4.94 15.16 8.11
CA GLU A 207 -6.13 15.52 8.90
C GLU A 207 -7.05 14.30 9.09
N ALA A 208 -7.28 13.51 8.04
CA ALA A 208 -8.12 12.31 8.15
C ALA A 208 -7.57 11.30 9.14
N LEU A 209 -6.26 11.05 9.18
CA LEU A 209 -5.65 10.10 10.10
C LEU A 209 -5.61 10.64 11.53
N VAL A 210 -5.33 11.93 11.71
CA VAL A 210 -5.33 12.60 13.01
C VAL A 210 -6.73 12.62 13.62
N ASP A 211 -7.73 13.06 12.87
CA ASP A 211 -9.12 13.15 13.34
C ASP A 211 -9.69 11.79 13.72
N GLN A 212 -9.35 10.75 12.94
CA GLN A 212 -9.75 9.37 13.27
C GLN A 212 -9.13 8.91 14.58
N LEU A 213 -7.84 9.14 14.80
CA LEU A 213 -7.18 8.74 16.04
C LEU A 213 -7.76 9.50 17.24
N ILE A 214 -7.91 10.82 17.15
CA ILE A 214 -8.52 11.62 18.19
C ILE A 214 -9.94 11.13 18.48
N GLY A 215 -10.76 10.93 17.45
CA GLY A 215 -12.13 10.45 17.62
C GLY A 215 -12.23 9.05 18.22
N LEU A 216 -11.24 8.17 18.00
CA LEU A 216 -11.17 6.87 18.65
C LEU A 216 -10.75 6.98 20.10
N VAL A 217 -9.73 7.79 20.40
CA VAL A 217 -9.27 8.04 21.79
C VAL A 217 -10.40 8.64 22.64
N VAL A 218 -11.11 9.63 22.14
CA VAL A 218 -12.25 10.25 22.82
C VAL A 218 -13.36 9.23 23.15
N ARG A 219 -13.62 8.27 22.25
CA ARG A 219 -14.63 7.24 22.48
C ARG A 219 -14.19 6.10 23.41
N SER A 220 -12.89 6.00 23.64
CA SER A 220 -12.30 4.98 24.53
C SER A 220 -12.05 5.50 25.96
N SER A 221 -12.21 6.81 26.17
CA SER A 221 -12.13 7.49 27.47
C SER A 221 -13.49 7.49 28.16
#